data_6a89ac5628716d3065446054237c828a
#
_entry.id   6a89ac5628716d3065446054237c828a
#
_cell.length_a   1.000
_cell.length_b   1.000
_cell.length_c   1.000
_cell.angle_alpha   90.00
_cell.angle_beta   90.00
_cell.angle_gamma   90.00
#
_symmetry.space_group_name_H-M   'P 1'
#
loop_
_entity.id
_entity.type
_entity.pdbx_description
1 polymer ?
#
loop_
_entity_poly.entity_id
_entity_poly.type
_entity_poly.pdbx_seq_one_letter_code
_entity_poly.pdbx_strand_id
1 'polypeptide(L)'
;PNQFHLEITANKKFSNKLKAEISPHGHRDIIFNFLRDAAPDITGFIKEQYSSAFVVVEVKNDEIKIDDIYQTRKYAELFAAKYALLVSTKEIPEEIKRLSRVVYQLLSGGYGYEKIILVHYDPEKDDFVDWFEKNPFSINS
;
A
#
# COMPACT_ATOMS: atom_id res chain seq x y z
N PRO A 1 2.96 21.59 8.00
CA PRO A 1 2.40 20.25 8.09
C PRO A 1 1.99 19.74 6.72
N ASN A 2 2.23 18.47 6.48
CA ASN A 2 1.86 17.85 5.24
C ASN A 2 0.36 17.60 5.19
N GLN A 3 -0.26 17.97 4.09
CA GLN A 3 -1.63 17.62 3.83
C GLN A 3 -1.68 16.17 3.34
N PHE A 4 -2.68 15.44 3.76
CA PHE A 4 -2.88 14.09 3.27
C PHE A 4 -4.36 13.82 3.04
N HIS A 5 -4.63 12.85 2.20
CA HIS A 5 -5.97 12.37 1.91
C HIS A 5 -5.93 10.86 1.76
N LEU A 6 -6.76 10.17 2.53
CA LEU A 6 -6.95 8.73 2.42
C LEU A 6 -8.43 8.45 2.25
N GLU A 7 -8.77 7.53 1.39
CA GLU A 7 -10.17 7.15 1.17
C GLU A 7 -10.31 5.65 0.99
N ILE A 8 -11.48 5.13 1.36
CA ILE A 8 -11.81 3.72 1.16
C ILE A 8 -12.14 3.54 -0.32
N THR A 9 -11.42 2.62 -0.98
CA THR A 9 -11.57 2.36 -2.41
C THR A 9 -11.90 0.89 -2.70
N ALA A 10 -12.17 0.10 -1.65
CA ALA A 10 -12.55 -1.30 -1.80
C ALA A 10 -13.80 -1.48 -2.68
N ASN A 11 -14.67 -0.48 -2.73
CA ASN A 11 -15.85 -0.47 -3.58
C ASN A 11 -15.54 -0.15 -5.04
N LYS A 12 -14.26 0.02 -5.40
CA LYS A 12 -13.79 0.32 -6.76
C LYS A 12 -14.22 1.69 -7.26
N LYS A 13 -14.56 2.59 -6.34
CA LYS A 13 -14.91 3.97 -6.65
C LYS A 13 -13.83 4.89 -6.10
N PHE A 14 -13.43 5.83 -6.93
CA PHE A 14 -12.35 6.78 -6.61
C PHE A 14 -12.93 8.19 -6.67
N SER A 15 -12.62 8.99 -5.65
CA SER A 15 -13.11 10.37 -5.58
C SER A 15 -12.50 11.23 -6.67
N ASN A 16 -13.19 12.32 -6.99
CA ASN A 16 -12.63 13.30 -7.93
C ASN A 16 -11.34 13.92 -7.39
N LYS A 17 -11.25 14.07 -6.07
CA LYS A 17 -10.05 14.61 -5.43
C LYS A 17 -8.83 13.74 -5.70
N LEU A 18 -8.98 12.41 -5.55
CA LEU A 18 -7.90 11.47 -5.83
C LEU A 18 -7.56 11.44 -7.31
N LYS A 19 -8.57 11.38 -8.18
CA LYS A 19 -8.36 11.37 -9.63
C LYS A 19 -7.66 12.64 -10.11
N ALA A 20 -8.02 13.78 -9.53
CA ALA A 20 -7.39 15.05 -9.89
C ALA A 20 -5.92 15.10 -9.53
N GLU A 21 -5.53 14.42 -8.44
CA GLU A 21 -4.12 14.37 -8.04
C GLU A 21 -3.30 13.51 -8.99
N ILE A 22 -3.90 12.51 -9.62
CA ILE A 22 -3.24 11.59 -10.55
C ILE A 22 -3.20 12.14 -11.98
N SER A 23 -4.31 12.75 -12.44
CA SER A 23 -4.52 13.13 -13.83
C SER A 23 -3.46 14.05 -14.42
N PRO A 24 -2.87 15.03 -13.68
CA PRO A 24 -1.87 15.91 -14.25
C PRO A 24 -0.58 15.22 -14.68
N HIS A 25 -0.40 13.95 -14.31
CA HIS A 25 0.85 13.22 -14.53
C HIS A 25 0.78 12.34 -15.79
N GLY A 26 0.59 12.97 -16.97
CA GLY A 26 0.84 12.29 -18.23
C GLY A 26 -0.04 11.09 -18.54
N HIS A 27 -1.36 11.30 -18.66
CA HIS A 27 -2.29 10.25 -19.08
C HIS A 27 -2.42 9.09 -18.07
N ARG A 28 -2.08 9.30 -16.81
CA ARG A 28 -2.12 8.25 -15.81
C ARG A 28 -3.54 7.83 -15.43
N ASP A 29 -4.54 8.59 -15.83
CA ASP A 29 -5.95 8.24 -15.63
C ASP A 29 -6.33 6.90 -16.27
N ILE A 30 -5.52 6.39 -17.20
CA ILE A 30 -5.73 5.06 -17.78
C ILE A 30 -5.76 3.95 -16.74
N ILE A 31 -5.10 4.14 -15.59
CA ILE A 31 -5.06 3.11 -14.55
C ILE A 31 -6.45 2.74 -14.06
N PHE A 32 -7.38 3.71 -14.05
CA PHE A 32 -8.73 3.45 -13.55
C PHE A 32 -9.51 2.46 -14.42
N ASN A 33 -9.11 2.27 -15.67
CA ASN A 33 -9.69 1.23 -16.53
C ASN A 33 -9.34 -0.17 -16.04
N PHE A 34 -8.22 -0.30 -15.32
CA PHE A 34 -7.73 -1.58 -14.80
C PHE A 34 -8.09 -1.79 -13.32
N LEU A 35 -8.84 -0.87 -12.73
CA LEU A 35 -9.25 -0.92 -11.34
C LEU A 35 -10.76 -1.11 -11.18
N ARG A 36 -11.43 -1.53 -12.24
CA ARG A 36 -12.90 -1.73 -12.25
C ARG A 36 -13.31 -2.99 -11.51
N ASP A 37 -12.50 -4.04 -11.61
CA ASP A 37 -12.84 -5.34 -11.04
C ASP A 37 -12.15 -5.57 -9.70
N ALA A 38 -11.03 -4.91 -9.46
CA ALA A 38 -10.29 -5.00 -8.22
C ALA A 38 -9.57 -3.68 -7.96
N ALA A 39 -9.55 -3.25 -6.71
CA ALA A 39 -8.93 -1.99 -6.31
C ALA A 39 -8.34 -2.14 -4.92
N PRO A 40 -7.38 -1.27 -4.52
CA PRO A 40 -6.90 -1.27 -3.14
C PRO A 40 -8.04 -0.99 -2.17
N ASP A 41 -7.93 -1.52 -0.96
CA ASP A 41 -8.93 -1.24 0.07
C ASP A 41 -8.91 0.22 0.49
N ILE A 42 -7.72 0.80 0.57
CA ILE A 42 -7.53 2.22 0.87
C ILE A 42 -6.52 2.79 -0.12
N THR A 43 -6.81 3.97 -0.62
CA THR A 43 -5.92 4.69 -1.53
C THR A 43 -5.87 6.15 -1.12
N GLY A 44 -4.71 6.77 -1.32
CA GLY A 44 -4.61 8.18 -1.02
C GLY A 44 -3.28 8.78 -1.42
N PHE A 45 -3.01 9.97 -0.89
CA PHE A 45 -1.77 10.67 -1.16
C PHE A 45 -1.39 11.56 0.00
N ILE A 46 -0.09 11.82 0.08
CA ILE A 46 0.50 12.76 1.03
C ILE A 46 1.17 13.84 0.19
N LYS A 47 0.75 15.09 0.37
CA LYS A 47 1.37 16.18 -0.37
C LYS A 47 2.74 16.49 0.20
N GLU A 48 3.73 16.47 -0.67
CA GLU A 48 5.11 16.83 -0.37
C GLU A 48 5.42 18.17 -1.03
N GLN A 49 6.64 18.67 -0.86
CA GLN A 49 6.99 20.01 -1.30
C GLN A 49 6.81 20.20 -2.83
N TYR A 50 7.19 19.20 -3.62
CA TYR A 50 7.18 19.31 -5.08
C TYR A 50 6.31 18.29 -5.78
N SER A 51 5.73 17.36 -5.04
CA SER A 51 4.98 16.24 -5.61
C SER A 51 4.05 15.66 -4.56
N SER A 52 3.29 14.64 -4.97
CA SER A 52 2.47 13.86 -4.06
C SER A 52 3.01 12.45 -3.96
N ALA A 53 3.07 11.93 -2.73
CA ALA A 53 3.40 10.53 -2.48
C ALA A 53 2.10 9.75 -2.39
N PHE A 54 1.88 8.81 -3.30
CA PHE A 54 0.68 7.99 -3.28
C PHE A 54 0.82 6.84 -2.32
N VAL A 55 -0.29 6.43 -1.72
CA VAL A 55 -0.37 5.37 -0.71
C VAL A 55 -1.43 4.38 -1.15
N VAL A 56 -1.10 3.10 -1.13
CA VAL A 56 -2.07 2.01 -1.33
C VAL A 56 -2.00 1.08 -0.14
N VAL A 57 -3.16 0.62 0.34
CA VAL A 57 -3.26 -0.28 1.48
C VAL A 57 -4.20 -1.41 1.15
N GLU A 58 -3.75 -2.64 1.35
CA GLU A 58 -4.57 -3.84 1.33
C GLU A 58 -4.78 -4.32 2.75
N VAL A 59 -6.00 -4.70 3.09
CA VAL A 59 -6.37 -5.16 4.43
C VAL A 59 -6.89 -6.59 4.34
N LYS A 60 -6.34 -7.47 5.19
CA LYS A 60 -6.72 -8.87 5.25
C LYS A 60 -7.18 -9.23 6.65
N ASN A 61 -8.28 -9.99 6.74
CA ASN A 61 -8.73 -10.58 8.00
C ASN A 61 -8.22 -12.00 8.19
N ASP A 62 -7.24 -12.40 7.39
CA ASP A 62 -6.64 -13.72 7.40
C ASP A 62 -5.12 -13.56 7.28
N GLU A 63 -4.39 -14.67 7.41
CA GLU A 63 -2.94 -14.65 7.25
C GLU A 63 -2.54 -14.17 5.86
N ILE A 64 -1.45 -13.40 5.81
CA ILE A 64 -0.88 -12.92 4.55
C ILE A 64 -0.35 -14.09 3.74
N LYS A 65 -0.71 -14.14 2.45
CA LYS A 65 -0.25 -15.13 1.49
C LYS A 65 0.55 -14.44 0.39
N ILE A 66 1.29 -15.24 -0.37
CA ILE A 66 2.08 -14.71 -1.51
C ILE A 66 1.20 -13.91 -2.47
N ASP A 67 0.01 -14.41 -2.79
CA ASP A 67 -0.88 -13.74 -3.73
C ASP A 67 -1.29 -12.35 -3.23
N ASP A 68 -1.42 -12.18 -1.91
CA ASP A 68 -1.73 -10.88 -1.34
C ASP A 68 -0.59 -9.88 -1.58
N ILE A 69 0.65 -10.37 -1.51
CA ILE A 69 1.83 -9.54 -1.77
C ILE A 69 1.84 -9.09 -3.24
N TYR A 70 1.58 -10.00 -4.18
CA TYR A 70 1.55 -9.66 -5.59
C TYR A 70 0.41 -8.73 -5.93
N GLN A 71 -0.74 -8.89 -5.28
CA GLN A 71 -1.88 -7.99 -5.46
C GLN A 71 -1.51 -6.58 -4.99
N THR A 72 -0.89 -6.46 -3.83
CA THR A 72 -0.43 -5.18 -3.28
C THR A 72 0.58 -4.53 -4.22
N ARG A 73 1.49 -5.34 -4.77
CA ARG A 73 2.49 -4.86 -5.74
C ARG A 73 1.81 -4.31 -6.99
N LYS A 74 0.81 -5.00 -7.50
CA LYS A 74 0.07 -4.54 -8.68
C LYS A 74 -0.48 -3.13 -8.44
N TYR A 75 -1.11 -2.92 -7.30
CA TYR A 75 -1.67 -1.60 -6.98
C TYR A 75 -0.58 -0.56 -6.79
N ALA A 76 0.50 -0.93 -6.12
CA ALA A 76 1.63 -0.01 -5.93
C ALA A 76 2.19 0.46 -7.27
N GLU A 77 2.30 -0.44 -8.23
CA GLU A 77 2.82 -0.09 -9.55
C GLU A 77 1.83 0.76 -10.35
N LEU A 78 0.54 0.42 -10.30
CA LEU A 78 -0.47 1.21 -11.02
C LEU A 78 -0.50 2.66 -10.53
N PHE A 79 -0.44 2.87 -9.23
CA PHE A 79 -0.47 4.21 -8.64
C PHE A 79 0.89 4.87 -8.57
N ALA A 80 1.98 4.17 -8.91
CA ALA A 80 3.34 4.60 -8.63
C ALA A 80 3.45 5.05 -7.17
N ALA A 81 2.94 4.22 -6.28
CA ALA A 81 2.83 4.54 -4.87
C ALA A 81 4.19 4.57 -4.21
N LYS A 82 4.41 5.55 -3.33
CA LYS A 82 5.59 5.59 -2.49
C LYS A 82 5.45 4.62 -1.32
N TYR A 83 4.23 4.48 -0.80
CA TYR A 83 3.94 3.61 0.33
C TYR A 83 2.92 2.56 -0.09
N ALA A 84 3.29 1.29 0.06
CA ALA A 84 2.43 0.15 -0.26
C ALA A 84 2.38 -0.76 0.97
N LEU A 85 1.22 -0.82 1.61
CA LEU A 85 1.04 -1.54 2.86
C LEU A 85 0.10 -2.73 2.67
N LEU A 86 0.49 -3.85 3.24
CA LEU A 86 -0.37 -5.02 3.35
C LEU A 86 -0.56 -5.29 4.84
N VAL A 87 -1.77 -5.02 5.31
CA VAL A 87 -2.13 -5.07 6.73
C VAL A 87 -3.00 -6.29 6.99
N SER A 88 -2.66 -7.08 8.00
CA SER A 88 -3.47 -8.22 8.41
C SER A 88 -3.84 -8.12 9.88
N THR A 89 -5.03 -8.63 10.22
CA THR A 89 -5.45 -8.78 11.61
C THR A 89 -4.83 -10.02 12.26
N LYS A 90 -4.09 -10.81 11.49
CA LYS A 90 -3.37 -11.98 11.98
C LYS A 90 -1.88 -11.70 11.99
N GLU A 91 -1.13 -12.47 12.80
CA GLU A 91 0.32 -12.36 12.81
C GLU A 91 0.89 -12.62 11.42
N ILE A 92 1.98 -11.92 11.10
CA ILE A 92 2.68 -12.16 9.84
C ILE A 92 3.29 -13.55 9.92
N PRO A 93 2.97 -14.46 8.95
CA PRO A 93 3.50 -15.82 9.01
C PRO A 93 5.01 -15.84 8.96
N GLU A 94 5.61 -16.65 9.84
CA GLU A 94 7.06 -16.77 9.87
C GLU A 94 7.60 -17.27 8.54
N GLU A 95 6.86 -18.14 7.85
CA GLU A 95 7.28 -18.63 6.54
C GLU A 95 7.32 -17.54 5.47
N ILE A 96 6.46 -16.53 5.56
CA ILE A 96 6.50 -15.37 4.67
C ILE A 96 7.74 -14.54 4.96
N LYS A 97 8.06 -14.34 6.24
CA LYS A 97 9.28 -13.61 6.64
C LYS A 97 10.52 -14.33 6.12
N ARG A 98 10.56 -15.65 6.27
CA ARG A 98 11.68 -16.47 5.79
C ARG A 98 11.79 -16.45 4.27
N LEU A 99 10.64 -16.53 3.59
CA LEU A 99 10.64 -16.49 2.12
C LEU A 99 11.21 -15.17 1.62
N SER A 100 10.88 -14.06 2.27
CA SER A 100 11.37 -12.75 1.86
C SER A 100 12.89 -12.63 1.97
N ARG A 101 13.53 -13.44 2.82
CA ARG A 101 14.98 -13.44 2.98
C ARG A 101 15.70 -14.24 1.88
N VAL A 102 15.02 -15.16 1.22
CA VAL A 102 15.62 -15.98 0.16
C VAL A 102 15.14 -15.57 -1.23
N VAL A 103 13.94 -15.03 -1.32
CA VAL A 103 13.43 -14.43 -2.56
C VAL A 103 13.54 -12.92 -2.41
N TYR A 104 14.70 -12.38 -2.77
CA TYR A 104 15.05 -10.99 -2.46
C TYR A 104 14.09 -9.97 -3.06
N GLN A 105 13.42 -10.32 -4.15
CA GLN A 105 12.52 -9.38 -4.80
C GLN A 105 11.06 -9.54 -4.40
N LEU A 106 10.77 -10.41 -3.43
CA LEU A 106 9.39 -10.66 -3.02
C LEU A 106 8.71 -9.36 -2.53
N LEU A 107 9.36 -8.67 -1.62
CA LEU A 107 8.85 -7.40 -1.08
C LEU A 107 9.51 -6.18 -1.72
N SER A 108 10.44 -6.41 -2.64
CA SER A 108 11.21 -5.33 -3.26
C SER A 108 10.31 -4.42 -4.07
N GLY A 109 10.57 -3.13 -3.95
CA GLY A 109 9.83 -2.14 -4.67
C GLY A 109 10.26 -2.05 -6.13
N GLY A 110 9.32 -1.60 -6.94
CA GLY A 110 9.61 -1.16 -8.27
C GLY A 110 9.98 0.31 -8.26
N TYR A 111 9.74 0.97 -9.37
CA TYR A 111 9.98 2.39 -9.48
C TYR A 111 8.97 3.14 -8.59
N GLY A 112 9.48 3.89 -7.64
CA GLY A 112 8.66 4.76 -6.80
C GLY A 112 8.49 4.33 -5.36
N TYR A 113 8.71 3.05 -5.02
CA TYR A 113 8.64 2.59 -3.64
C TYR A 113 9.79 1.65 -3.33
N GLU A 114 10.20 1.62 -2.06
CA GLU A 114 11.33 0.79 -1.65
C GLU A 114 10.92 -0.66 -1.40
N LYS A 115 9.82 -0.85 -0.66
CA LYS A 115 9.35 -2.17 -0.27
C LYS A 115 7.86 -2.17 -0.05
N ILE A 116 7.24 -3.34 -0.22
CA ILE A 116 5.91 -3.59 0.29
C ILE A 116 6.06 -3.84 1.79
N ILE A 117 5.28 -3.15 2.58
CA ILE A 117 5.37 -3.17 4.04
C ILE A 117 4.28 -4.09 4.58
N LEU A 118 4.70 -5.14 5.28
CA LEU A 118 3.78 -6.07 5.93
C LEU A 118 3.55 -5.60 7.36
N VAL A 119 2.30 -5.55 7.78
CA VAL A 119 1.94 -5.03 9.10
C VAL A 119 0.90 -5.93 9.74
N HIS A 120 1.09 -6.24 11.02
CA HIS A 120 0.07 -6.89 11.82
C HIS A 120 -0.66 -5.84 12.66
N TYR A 121 -1.96 -5.73 12.44
CA TYR A 121 -2.85 -4.89 13.24
C TYR A 121 -3.62 -5.77 14.22
N ASP A 122 -3.57 -5.45 15.50
CA ASP A 122 -4.30 -6.17 16.53
C ASP A 122 -5.60 -5.41 16.85
N PRO A 123 -6.78 -5.94 16.45
CA PRO A 123 -8.05 -5.25 16.69
C PRO A 123 -8.37 -5.10 18.17
N GLU A 124 -7.92 -6.03 19.03
CA GLU A 124 -8.18 -5.94 20.47
C GLU A 124 -7.43 -4.80 21.12
N LYS A 125 -6.21 -4.53 20.65
CA LYS A 125 -5.39 -3.42 21.13
C LYS A 125 -5.64 -2.14 20.34
N ASP A 126 -6.34 -2.24 19.23
CA ASP A 126 -6.55 -1.15 18.26
C ASP A 126 -5.22 -0.48 17.90
N ASP A 127 -4.23 -1.30 17.56
CA ASP A 127 -2.88 -0.81 17.31
C ASP A 127 -2.15 -1.71 16.32
N PHE A 128 -1.16 -1.13 15.64
CA PHE A 128 -0.23 -1.87 14.81
C PHE A 128 0.87 -2.42 15.71
N VAL A 129 0.95 -3.73 15.82
CA VAL A 129 1.82 -4.38 16.80
C VAL A 129 3.09 -4.99 16.19
N ASP A 130 3.14 -5.17 14.89
CA ASP A 130 4.31 -5.72 14.22
C ASP A 130 4.44 -5.14 12.83
N TRP A 131 5.51 -4.37 12.61
CA TRP A 131 5.90 -3.86 11.32
C TRP A 131 7.09 -4.69 10.85
N PHE A 132 6.90 -5.49 9.81
CA PHE A 132 8.00 -6.31 9.33
C PHE A 132 9.11 -5.42 8.78
N GLU A 133 10.26 -5.51 9.40
CA GLU A 133 11.48 -4.77 9.19
C GLU A 133 11.43 -3.33 9.71
N LYS A 134 10.52 -2.48 9.22
CA LYS A 134 10.57 -1.06 9.57
C LYS A 134 9.22 -0.38 9.37
N ASN A 135 8.86 0.48 10.31
CA ASN A 135 7.73 1.39 10.14
C ASN A 135 8.21 2.66 9.41
N PRO A 136 7.77 2.90 8.16
CA PRO A 136 8.25 4.03 7.39
C PRO A 136 7.72 5.37 7.88
N PHE A 137 6.70 5.35 8.76
CA PHE A 137 6.08 6.55 9.29
C PHE A 137 6.61 6.93 10.66
N SER A 138 7.50 6.13 11.23
CA SER A 138 8.09 6.44 12.52
C SER A 138 9.18 7.50 12.36
N ILE A 139 9.10 8.55 13.19
CA ILE A 139 10.11 9.62 13.18
C ILE A 139 11.46 9.15 13.69
N ASN A 140 11.50 8.01 14.38
CA ASN A 140 12.73 7.43 14.93
C ASN A 140 13.32 6.34 14.05
N SER A 141 12.74 6.12 12.90
CA SER A 141 13.20 5.05 12.01
C SER A 141 14.18 5.55 10.95
#